data_4cfa2ef5ee77127327974954b6ba098c
#
_entry.id   4cfa2ef5ee77127327974954b6ba098c
#
_cell.length_a   1.000
_cell.length_b   1.000
_cell.length_c   1.000
_cell.angle_alpha   90.00
_cell.angle_beta   90.00
_cell.angle_gamma   90.00
#
_symmetry.space_group_name_H-M   'P 1'
#
loop_
_entity.id
_entity.type
_entity.pdbx_description
1 polymer ?
#
loop_
_entity_poly.entity_id
_entity_poly.type
_entity_poly.pdbx_seq_one_letter_code
_entity_poly.pdbx_strand_id
1 'polypeptide(L)'
;MTLDPDDPRPPYQQVAHALRAAILTKKFQPGDKLPSLNELSERYAVARMTVQQAMRLLRDEKLIVSRQGSGVFVRERTEHPVGLRPHIERAFELEQVTLDFSGFSGETLHGVLQEPLDKIRVGRLRPASVRLRILLPDPSVPWSLPCRTSDLADDPAFRERATAIMTRHVSAIVDSVHELAEMGLVQEAGAEVRVHGTVPLFKLYIVNGDEVFFGFYPVRSHKVTIKGEAHAMYDLMGKDAVLFHHTMHAADTSTDTQYVKQAKAWFDSMWQTVARETEL
;
A
#
# COMPACT_ATOMS: atom_id res chain seq x y z
N MET A 1 32.82 10.18 -17.24
CA MET A 1 32.76 9.48 -15.94
C MET A 1 33.16 8.06 -16.25
N THR A 2 34.34 7.64 -15.87
CA THR A 2 34.86 6.28 -16.11
C THR A 2 34.30 5.34 -15.07
N LEU A 3 34.04 4.10 -15.46
CA LEU A 3 33.66 3.05 -14.53
C LEU A 3 34.82 2.74 -13.59
N ASP A 4 34.51 2.28 -12.39
CA ASP A 4 35.54 1.85 -11.43
C ASP A 4 36.05 0.46 -11.84
N PRO A 5 37.34 0.30 -12.19
CA PRO A 5 37.91 -0.98 -12.57
C PRO A 5 37.98 -1.97 -11.38
N ASP A 6 37.98 -1.48 -10.15
CA ASP A 6 38.05 -2.29 -8.94
C ASP A 6 36.67 -2.69 -8.41
N ASP A 7 35.58 -2.21 -9.01
CA ASP A 7 34.22 -2.61 -8.66
C ASP A 7 33.92 -4.04 -9.13
N PRO A 8 33.58 -4.99 -8.24
CA PRO A 8 33.34 -6.39 -8.60
C PRO A 8 32.12 -6.58 -9.51
N ARG A 9 31.29 -5.55 -9.69
CA ARG A 9 30.10 -5.62 -10.55
C ARG A 9 30.48 -5.53 -12.02
N PRO A 10 29.85 -6.32 -12.90
CA PRO A 10 30.03 -6.20 -14.35
C PRO A 10 29.78 -4.78 -14.86
N PRO A 11 30.44 -4.32 -15.93
CA PRO A 11 30.32 -2.95 -16.45
C PRO A 11 28.88 -2.49 -16.69
N TYR A 12 27.99 -3.37 -17.19
CA TYR A 12 26.59 -3.01 -17.41
C TYR A 12 25.83 -2.72 -16.12
N GLN A 13 26.17 -3.39 -15.01
CA GLN A 13 25.57 -3.11 -13.71
C GLN A 13 26.05 -1.79 -13.12
N GLN A 14 27.31 -1.44 -13.33
CA GLN A 14 27.87 -0.15 -12.91
C GLN A 14 27.19 1.00 -13.67
N VAL A 15 27.02 0.87 -15.01
CA VAL A 15 26.27 1.83 -15.81
C VAL A 15 24.84 1.97 -15.36
N ALA A 16 24.14 0.84 -15.12
CA ALA A 16 22.77 0.85 -14.62
C ALA A 16 22.68 1.53 -13.25
N HIS A 17 23.63 1.24 -12.35
CA HIS A 17 23.69 1.87 -11.03
C HIS A 17 23.87 3.40 -11.12
N ALA A 18 24.79 3.86 -11.97
CA ALA A 18 25.06 5.29 -12.17
C ALA A 18 23.84 6.03 -12.75
N LEU A 19 23.15 5.44 -13.72
CA LEU A 19 21.93 6.00 -14.30
C LEU A 19 20.77 5.96 -13.32
N ARG A 20 20.62 4.88 -12.56
CA ARG A 20 19.62 4.76 -11.48
C ARG A 20 19.82 5.86 -10.43
N ALA A 21 21.05 6.06 -9.97
CA ALA A 21 21.37 7.13 -9.03
C ALA A 21 21.01 8.51 -9.61
N ALA A 22 21.30 8.76 -10.89
CA ALA A 22 20.97 10.02 -11.55
C ALA A 22 19.45 10.25 -11.67
N ILE A 23 18.66 9.20 -11.89
CA ILE A 23 17.20 9.26 -11.90
C ILE A 23 16.65 9.50 -10.48
N LEU A 24 17.10 8.74 -9.50
CA LEU A 24 16.64 8.84 -8.12
C LEU A 24 17.01 10.18 -7.45
N THR A 25 18.18 10.74 -7.81
CA THR A 25 18.61 12.06 -7.32
C THR A 25 18.05 13.22 -8.16
N LYS A 26 17.10 12.92 -9.08
CA LYS A 26 16.43 13.91 -9.95
C LYS A 26 17.39 14.72 -10.84
N LYS A 27 18.57 14.19 -11.16
CA LYS A 27 19.41 14.73 -12.24
C LYS A 27 18.77 14.54 -13.61
N PHE A 28 17.99 13.46 -13.77
CA PHE A 28 17.01 13.29 -14.81
C PHE A 28 15.62 13.32 -14.16
N GLN A 29 14.79 14.26 -14.58
CA GLN A 29 13.43 14.41 -14.11
C GLN A 29 12.51 13.34 -14.74
N PRO A 30 11.40 12.98 -14.12
CA PRO A 30 10.35 12.22 -14.78
C PRO A 30 9.94 12.87 -16.11
N GLY A 31 9.90 12.08 -17.19
CA GLY A 31 9.63 12.56 -18.54
C GLY A 31 10.86 13.00 -19.33
N ASP A 32 12.03 13.19 -18.70
CA ASP A 32 13.24 13.55 -19.40
C ASP A 32 13.70 12.45 -20.36
N LYS A 33 14.19 12.87 -21.52
CA LYS A 33 14.83 11.98 -22.45
C LYS A 33 16.25 11.64 -21.98
N LEU A 34 16.53 10.35 -21.85
CA LEU A 34 17.88 9.88 -21.57
C LEU A 34 18.79 10.04 -22.79
N PRO A 35 20.11 10.23 -22.61
CA PRO A 35 21.06 10.21 -23.69
C PRO A 35 20.97 8.91 -24.50
N SER A 36 21.28 8.98 -25.77
CA SER A 36 21.29 7.84 -26.68
C SER A 36 22.31 6.77 -26.27
N LEU A 37 22.15 5.56 -26.80
CA LEU A 37 23.08 4.46 -26.54
C LEU A 37 24.51 4.83 -26.94
N ASN A 38 24.70 5.63 -28.00
CA ASN A 38 26.04 6.08 -28.46
C ASN A 38 26.63 7.09 -27.46
N GLU A 39 25.85 8.10 -27.06
CA GLU A 39 26.32 9.11 -26.09
C GLU A 39 26.64 8.47 -24.72
N LEU A 40 25.88 7.48 -24.29
CA LEU A 40 26.17 6.75 -23.06
C LEU A 40 27.40 5.85 -23.21
N SER A 41 27.57 5.20 -24.37
CA SER A 41 28.76 4.39 -24.70
C SER A 41 30.03 5.23 -24.61
N GLU A 42 30.01 6.41 -25.19
CA GLU A 42 31.14 7.37 -25.13
C GLU A 42 31.37 7.90 -23.70
N ARG A 43 30.28 8.28 -23.01
CA ARG A 43 30.35 8.83 -21.63
C ARG A 43 30.96 7.86 -20.62
N TYR A 44 30.64 6.57 -20.72
CA TYR A 44 31.10 5.54 -19.79
C TYR A 44 32.30 4.72 -20.33
N ALA A 45 32.77 5.01 -21.56
CA ALA A 45 33.82 4.28 -22.23
C ALA A 45 33.59 2.76 -22.31
N VAL A 46 32.36 2.34 -22.63
CA VAL A 46 31.96 0.93 -22.73
C VAL A 46 31.32 0.63 -24.08
N ALA A 47 31.28 -0.64 -24.45
CA ALA A 47 30.61 -1.07 -25.67
C ALA A 47 29.11 -0.74 -25.66
N ARG A 48 28.53 -0.42 -26.81
CA ARG A 48 27.10 -0.13 -26.98
C ARG A 48 26.18 -1.26 -26.42
N MET A 49 26.60 -2.51 -26.56
CA MET A 49 25.88 -3.68 -26.02
C MET A 49 25.83 -3.65 -24.50
N THR A 50 26.89 -3.19 -23.83
CA THR A 50 26.93 -3.02 -22.36
C THR A 50 25.92 -1.99 -21.90
N VAL A 51 25.82 -0.84 -22.60
CA VAL A 51 24.80 0.18 -22.34
C VAL A 51 23.41 -0.38 -22.58
N GLN A 52 23.22 -1.12 -23.68
CA GLN A 52 21.91 -1.73 -23.98
C GLN A 52 21.46 -2.70 -22.89
N GLN A 53 22.38 -3.46 -22.31
CA GLN A 53 22.10 -4.36 -21.21
C GLN A 53 21.75 -3.58 -19.92
N ALA A 54 22.48 -2.49 -19.62
CA ALA A 54 22.14 -1.59 -18.52
C ALA A 54 20.74 -0.98 -18.68
N MET A 55 20.38 -0.57 -19.90
CA MET A 55 19.06 -0.03 -20.19
C MET A 55 17.94 -1.08 -20.10
N ARG A 56 18.23 -2.37 -20.33
CA ARG A 56 17.27 -3.45 -20.04
C ARG A 56 16.97 -3.52 -18.54
N LEU A 57 18.00 -3.56 -17.69
CA LEU A 57 17.81 -3.58 -16.23
C LEU A 57 16.94 -2.41 -15.76
N LEU A 58 17.23 -1.18 -16.20
CA LEU A 58 16.46 -0.01 -15.81
C LEU A 58 15.00 -0.06 -16.32
N ARG A 59 14.77 -0.73 -17.44
CA ARG A 59 13.42 -0.94 -17.99
C ARG A 59 12.66 -1.99 -17.19
N ASP A 60 13.30 -3.08 -16.82
CA ASP A 60 12.74 -4.14 -15.99
C ASP A 60 12.40 -3.60 -14.59
N GLU A 61 13.23 -2.69 -14.07
CA GLU A 61 12.96 -1.90 -12.85
C GLU A 61 11.89 -0.82 -13.03
N LYS A 62 11.29 -0.69 -14.21
CA LYS A 62 10.27 0.32 -14.54
C LYS A 62 10.72 1.78 -14.32
N LEU A 63 12.01 2.05 -14.33
CA LEU A 63 12.56 3.40 -14.20
C LEU A 63 12.53 4.18 -15.52
N ILE A 64 12.55 3.47 -16.65
CA ILE A 64 12.57 4.06 -17.98
C ILE A 64 11.57 3.41 -18.92
N VAL A 65 11.17 4.13 -19.96
CA VAL A 65 10.25 3.66 -21.01
C VAL A 65 10.82 4.01 -22.40
N SER A 66 10.73 3.05 -23.34
CA SER A 66 11.11 3.31 -24.75
C SER A 66 9.88 3.80 -25.51
N ARG A 67 10.01 4.94 -26.20
CA ARG A 67 9.00 5.44 -27.15
C ARG A 67 9.55 5.24 -28.55
N GLN A 68 8.86 4.45 -29.39
CA GLN A 68 9.31 4.11 -30.71
C GLN A 68 9.59 5.37 -31.55
N GLY A 69 10.75 5.44 -32.19
CA GLY A 69 11.20 6.60 -32.96
C GLY A 69 11.62 7.83 -32.15
N SER A 70 11.33 7.90 -30.86
CA SER A 70 11.55 9.08 -30.02
C SER A 70 12.72 8.91 -29.04
N GLY A 71 13.05 7.66 -28.66
CA GLY A 71 14.14 7.35 -27.73
C GLY A 71 13.68 6.74 -26.43
N VAL A 72 14.53 6.84 -25.40
CA VAL A 72 14.27 6.34 -24.07
C VAL A 72 14.07 7.50 -23.10
N PHE A 73 13.05 7.43 -22.29
CA PHE A 73 12.66 8.48 -21.36
C PHE A 73 12.63 7.94 -19.93
N VAL A 74 12.95 8.78 -18.98
CA VAL A 74 12.66 8.50 -17.57
C VAL A 74 11.16 8.34 -17.45
N ARG A 75 10.73 7.22 -16.85
CA ARG A 75 9.31 6.96 -16.68
C ARG A 75 8.74 8.07 -15.80
N GLU A 76 7.76 8.77 -16.33
CA GLU A 76 6.86 9.53 -15.50
C GLU A 76 6.21 8.48 -14.57
N ARG A 77 6.59 8.48 -13.30
CA ARG A 77 5.67 7.93 -12.32
C ARG A 77 4.45 8.83 -12.45
N THR A 78 3.47 8.39 -13.18
CA THR A 78 2.13 8.90 -12.99
C THR A 78 1.82 8.56 -11.53
N GLU A 79 2.05 9.53 -10.65
CA GLU A 79 1.51 9.57 -9.31
C GLU A 79 -0.01 9.79 -9.42
N HIS A 80 -0.66 8.98 -10.23
CA HIS A 80 -2.05 8.72 -9.99
C HIS A 80 -2.05 7.80 -8.77
N PRO A 81 -2.71 8.18 -7.70
CA PRO A 81 -2.93 7.28 -6.58
C PRO A 81 -3.40 5.98 -7.18
N VAL A 82 -2.63 4.92 -7.00
CA VAL A 82 -3.03 3.60 -7.52
C VAL A 82 -4.33 3.29 -6.81
N GLY A 83 -5.42 3.24 -7.57
CA GLY A 83 -6.72 2.95 -6.98
C GLY A 83 -6.69 1.56 -6.38
N LEU A 84 -6.89 1.43 -5.09
CA LEU A 84 -6.91 0.14 -4.37
C LEU A 84 -7.96 -0.82 -4.98
N ARG A 85 -9.12 -0.30 -5.39
CA ARG A 85 -10.27 -1.07 -5.87
C ARG A 85 -9.95 -2.08 -6.99
N PRO A 86 -9.29 -1.72 -8.11
CA PRO A 86 -9.00 -2.69 -9.17
C PRO A 86 -8.11 -3.85 -8.73
N HIS A 87 -7.22 -3.61 -7.76
CA HIS A 87 -6.34 -4.65 -7.23
C HIS A 87 -7.08 -5.60 -6.30
N ILE A 88 -7.96 -5.06 -5.44
CA ILE A 88 -8.85 -5.89 -4.62
C ILE A 88 -9.76 -6.74 -5.51
N GLU A 89 -10.40 -6.16 -6.54
CA GLU A 89 -11.25 -6.92 -7.46
C GLU A 89 -10.48 -8.08 -8.12
N ARG A 90 -9.26 -7.81 -8.62
CA ARG A 90 -8.39 -8.85 -9.20
C ARG A 90 -8.00 -9.92 -8.18
N ALA A 91 -7.75 -9.55 -6.93
CA ALA A 91 -7.41 -10.50 -5.89
C ALA A 91 -8.53 -11.53 -5.65
N PHE A 92 -9.78 -11.11 -5.77
CA PHE A 92 -10.95 -11.99 -5.63
C PHE A 92 -11.22 -12.88 -6.85
N GLU A 93 -10.50 -12.70 -7.97
CA GLU A 93 -10.49 -13.64 -9.10
C GLU A 93 -9.65 -14.90 -8.82
N LEU A 94 -8.82 -14.88 -7.77
CA LEU A 94 -7.99 -16.00 -7.39
C LEU A 94 -8.76 -17.01 -6.52
N GLU A 95 -8.27 -18.23 -6.48
CA GLU A 95 -8.86 -19.32 -5.71
C GLU A 95 -8.79 -19.07 -4.20
N GLN A 96 -7.72 -18.45 -3.74
CA GLN A 96 -7.50 -18.11 -2.32
C GLN A 96 -7.29 -16.60 -2.19
N VAL A 97 -8.12 -15.97 -1.37
CA VAL A 97 -8.08 -14.54 -1.09
C VAL A 97 -7.65 -14.31 0.35
N THR A 98 -6.56 -13.61 0.53
CA THR A 98 -6.14 -13.12 1.86
C THR A 98 -5.99 -11.61 1.83
N LEU A 99 -6.49 -10.94 2.85
CA LEU A 99 -6.38 -9.50 2.97
C LEU A 99 -6.10 -9.13 4.42
N ASP A 100 -4.91 -8.54 4.65
CA ASP A 100 -4.57 -7.96 5.93
C ASP A 100 -4.72 -6.44 5.83
N PHE A 101 -5.40 -5.87 6.80
CA PHE A 101 -5.62 -4.43 6.89
C PHE A 101 -5.18 -3.91 8.25
N SER A 102 -4.39 -2.84 8.24
CA SER A 102 -4.13 -2.02 9.43
C SER A 102 -4.45 -0.57 9.13
N GLY A 103 -5.25 0.05 9.98
CA GLY A 103 -5.66 1.43 9.78
C GLY A 103 -6.56 1.95 10.89
N PHE A 104 -7.23 3.08 10.62
CA PHE A 104 -7.98 3.78 11.65
C PHE A 104 -9.44 3.32 11.79
N SER A 105 -10.21 3.21 10.69
CA SER A 105 -11.67 3.01 10.79
C SER A 105 -12.26 1.91 9.91
N GLY A 106 -11.50 1.34 8.97
CA GLY A 106 -12.03 0.35 8.03
C GLY A 106 -12.99 0.91 6.95
N GLU A 107 -13.34 2.20 6.96
CA GLU A 107 -14.31 2.79 6.01
C GLU A 107 -13.92 2.56 4.54
N THR A 108 -12.64 2.81 4.19
CA THR A 108 -12.15 2.58 2.83
C THR A 108 -12.16 1.09 2.48
N LEU A 109 -11.76 0.22 3.42
CA LEU A 109 -11.77 -1.23 3.24
C LEU A 109 -13.18 -1.72 2.94
N HIS A 110 -14.16 -1.31 3.75
CA HIS A 110 -15.57 -1.63 3.52
C HIS A 110 -16.01 -1.24 2.11
N GLY A 111 -15.71 -0.01 1.68
CA GLY A 111 -16.12 0.47 0.36
C GLY A 111 -15.48 -0.26 -0.84
N VAL A 112 -14.27 -0.79 -0.71
CA VAL A 112 -13.63 -1.54 -1.80
C VAL A 112 -14.01 -3.02 -1.82
N LEU A 113 -14.51 -3.58 -0.70
CA LEU A 113 -14.94 -4.97 -0.61
C LEU A 113 -16.36 -5.20 -1.15
N GLN A 114 -17.22 -4.16 -1.20
CA GLN A 114 -18.62 -4.33 -1.60
C GLN A 114 -18.75 -5.02 -2.98
N GLU A 115 -18.08 -4.49 -3.99
CA GLU A 115 -18.21 -5.02 -5.35
C GLU A 115 -17.74 -6.47 -5.52
N PRO A 116 -16.55 -6.90 -5.02
CA PRO A 116 -16.15 -8.30 -5.12
C PRO A 116 -17.08 -9.23 -4.31
N LEU A 117 -17.56 -8.83 -3.12
CA LEU A 117 -18.50 -9.64 -2.35
C LEU A 117 -19.84 -9.78 -3.09
N ASP A 118 -20.36 -8.73 -3.70
CA ASP A 118 -21.56 -8.80 -4.53
C ASP A 118 -21.37 -9.68 -5.77
N LYS A 119 -20.19 -9.64 -6.40
CA LYS A 119 -19.85 -10.54 -7.52
C LYS A 119 -19.83 -12.01 -7.08
N ILE A 120 -19.43 -12.32 -5.85
CA ILE A 120 -19.53 -13.68 -5.29
C ILE A 120 -21.00 -14.05 -5.09
N ARG A 121 -21.81 -13.17 -4.47
CA ARG A 121 -23.25 -13.43 -4.22
C ARG A 121 -24.03 -13.74 -5.50
N VAL A 122 -23.67 -13.11 -6.61
CA VAL A 122 -24.30 -13.39 -7.92
C VAL A 122 -23.57 -14.47 -8.74
N GLY A 123 -22.59 -15.17 -8.16
CA GLY A 123 -21.89 -16.29 -8.79
C GLY A 123 -20.91 -15.93 -9.91
N ARG A 124 -20.54 -14.64 -10.03
CA ARG A 124 -19.55 -14.17 -11.02
C ARG A 124 -18.11 -14.40 -10.57
N LEU A 125 -17.86 -14.43 -9.26
CA LEU A 125 -16.60 -14.83 -8.66
C LEU A 125 -16.83 -16.06 -7.78
N ARG A 126 -15.85 -16.95 -7.68
CA ARG A 126 -15.95 -18.20 -6.92
C ARG A 126 -14.61 -18.56 -6.27
N PRO A 127 -14.10 -17.74 -5.37
CA PRO A 127 -12.92 -18.12 -4.61
C PRO A 127 -13.24 -19.34 -3.73
N ALA A 128 -12.28 -20.21 -3.50
CA ALA A 128 -12.43 -21.32 -2.57
C ALA A 128 -12.32 -20.83 -1.11
N SER A 129 -11.49 -19.81 -0.87
CA SER A 129 -11.36 -19.26 0.47
C SER A 129 -11.22 -17.72 0.46
N VAL A 130 -11.79 -17.06 1.49
CA VAL A 130 -11.66 -15.63 1.75
C VAL A 130 -11.32 -15.44 3.24
N ARG A 131 -10.13 -14.90 3.53
CA ARG A 131 -9.66 -14.65 4.90
C ARG A 131 -9.21 -13.20 5.04
N LEU A 132 -9.80 -12.50 6.01
CA LEU A 132 -9.47 -11.12 6.35
C LEU A 132 -8.91 -11.05 7.77
N ARG A 133 -7.83 -10.27 7.96
CA ARG A 133 -7.34 -9.86 9.28
C ARG A 133 -7.37 -8.33 9.37
N ILE A 134 -8.04 -7.81 10.35
CA ILE A 134 -8.29 -6.38 10.51
C ILE A 134 -7.69 -5.92 11.83
N LEU A 135 -6.73 -4.99 11.76
CA LEU A 135 -6.00 -4.45 12.89
C LEU A 135 -6.33 -2.96 13.07
N LEU A 136 -6.91 -2.61 14.22
CA LEU A 136 -7.45 -1.28 14.51
C LEU A 136 -6.90 -0.71 15.82
N PRO A 137 -6.95 0.62 16.03
CA PRO A 137 -6.65 1.19 17.34
C PRO A 137 -7.72 0.81 18.35
N ASP A 138 -7.28 0.56 19.59
CA ASP A 138 -8.17 0.24 20.70
C ASP A 138 -8.88 1.51 21.22
N PRO A 139 -10.22 1.60 21.08
CA PRO A 139 -10.95 2.78 21.53
C PRO A 139 -11.14 2.85 23.05
N SER A 140 -10.81 1.80 23.79
CA SER A 140 -10.93 1.76 25.24
C SER A 140 -9.82 2.50 25.97
N VAL A 141 -8.72 2.83 25.26
CA VAL A 141 -7.58 3.57 25.81
C VAL A 141 -7.52 4.99 25.24
N PRO A 142 -6.93 5.97 25.97
CA PRO A 142 -6.72 7.32 25.44
C PRO A 142 -5.87 7.32 24.18
N TRP A 143 -6.21 8.21 23.23
CA TRP A 143 -5.48 8.36 21.97
C TRP A 143 -4.70 9.69 21.93
N SER A 144 -3.55 9.66 21.28
CA SER A 144 -2.80 10.88 20.94
C SER A 144 -3.40 11.62 19.73
N LEU A 145 -4.15 10.91 18.86
CA LEU A 145 -4.90 11.40 17.70
C LEU A 145 -6.14 10.52 17.47
N PRO A 146 -7.28 11.08 17.14
CA PRO A 146 -7.58 12.51 17.13
C PRO A 146 -7.54 13.15 18.53
N CYS A 147 -7.19 14.44 18.59
CA CYS A 147 -7.05 15.16 19.85
C CYS A 147 -7.61 16.58 19.75
N ARG A 148 -7.83 17.24 20.91
CA ARG A 148 -8.26 18.63 20.95
C ARG A 148 -7.17 19.56 20.42
N THR A 149 -7.58 20.62 19.70
CA THR A 149 -6.64 21.61 19.18
C THR A 149 -6.10 22.56 20.24
N SER A 150 -6.78 22.66 21.40
CA SER A 150 -6.46 23.61 22.48
C SER A 150 -5.26 23.18 23.33
N ASP A 151 -5.13 21.89 23.62
CA ASP A 151 -4.18 21.34 24.58
C ASP A 151 -3.54 20.02 24.13
N LEU A 152 -3.88 19.55 22.93
CA LEU A 152 -3.45 18.29 22.35
C LEU A 152 -3.83 17.05 23.19
N ALA A 153 -4.78 17.20 24.09
CA ALA A 153 -5.23 16.09 24.93
C ALA A 153 -6.27 15.23 24.23
N ASP A 154 -6.33 13.99 24.64
CA ASP A 154 -7.37 13.04 24.26
C ASP A 154 -8.76 13.58 24.61
N ASP A 155 -9.74 13.22 23.80
CA ASP A 155 -11.14 13.54 24.05
C ASP A 155 -12.00 12.27 23.89
N PRO A 156 -12.65 11.81 24.97
CA PRO A 156 -13.52 10.65 24.89
C PRO A 156 -14.64 10.75 23.85
N ALA A 157 -15.14 11.96 23.57
CA ALA A 157 -16.18 12.17 22.55
C ALA A 157 -15.64 11.88 21.14
N PHE A 158 -14.37 12.16 20.88
CA PHE A 158 -13.73 11.82 19.60
C PHE A 158 -13.57 10.31 19.45
N ARG A 159 -13.18 9.61 20.54
CA ARG A 159 -13.08 8.13 20.54
C ARG A 159 -14.46 7.48 20.33
N GLU A 160 -15.49 7.95 21.05
CA GLU A 160 -16.86 7.46 20.88
C GLU A 160 -17.33 7.62 19.43
N ARG A 161 -17.09 8.78 18.82
CA ARG A 161 -17.40 9.01 17.40
C ARG A 161 -16.64 8.07 16.49
N ALA A 162 -15.34 7.90 16.71
CA ALA A 162 -14.51 7.02 15.91
C ALA A 162 -14.93 5.56 16.08
N THR A 163 -15.23 5.12 17.30
CA THR A 163 -15.77 3.78 17.59
C THR A 163 -17.05 3.51 16.80
N ALA A 164 -17.99 4.45 16.80
CA ALA A 164 -19.23 4.31 16.04
C ALA A 164 -18.98 4.15 14.51
N ILE A 165 -17.95 4.80 13.97
CA ILE A 165 -17.55 4.65 12.57
C ILE A 165 -16.90 3.28 12.36
N MET A 166 -15.97 2.88 13.25
CA MET A 166 -15.28 1.58 13.18
C MET A 166 -16.30 0.44 13.24
N THR A 167 -17.14 0.41 14.25
CA THR A 167 -18.18 -0.62 14.42
C THR A 167 -19.05 -0.73 13.16
N ARG A 168 -19.58 0.39 12.67
CA ARG A 168 -20.43 0.38 11.47
C ARG A 168 -19.78 -0.29 10.27
N HIS A 169 -18.53 0.03 9.98
CA HIS A 169 -17.88 -0.47 8.78
C HIS A 169 -17.27 -1.85 8.96
N VAL A 170 -16.68 -2.10 10.13
CA VAL A 170 -15.99 -3.36 10.37
C VAL A 170 -16.97 -4.50 10.66
N SER A 171 -18.02 -4.26 11.46
CA SER A 171 -19.07 -5.28 11.64
C SER A 171 -19.71 -5.64 10.30
N ALA A 172 -20.02 -4.66 9.45
CA ALA A 172 -20.56 -4.94 8.12
C ALA A 172 -19.60 -5.76 7.21
N ILE A 173 -18.29 -5.61 7.36
CA ILE A 173 -17.30 -6.47 6.66
C ILE A 173 -17.35 -7.89 7.22
N VAL A 174 -17.28 -8.03 8.55
CA VAL A 174 -17.28 -9.32 9.24
C VAL A 174 -18.51 -10.11 8.88
N ASP A 175 -19.70 -9.50 9.03
CA ASP A 175 -20.99 -10.12 8.70
C ASP A 175 -21.03 -10.55 7.23
N SER A 176 -20.65 -9.66 6.31
CA SER A 176 -20.69 -9.94 4.87
C SER A 176 -19.72 -11.06 4.46
N VAL A 177 -18.60 -11.21 5.15
CA VAL A 177 -17.62 -12.29 4.85
C VAL A 177 -18.12 -13.62 5.44
N HIS A 178 -18.63 -13.64 6.66
CA HIS A 178 -19.17 -14.86 7.28
C HIS A 178 -20.38 -15.38 6.51
N GLU A 179 -21.28 -14.49 6.07
CA GLU A 179 -22.45 -14.84 5.26
C GLU A 179 -22.06 -15.65 4.01
N LEU A 180 -20.90 -15.39 3.38
CA LEU A 180 -20.46 -16.17 2.20
C LEU A 180 -20.27 -17.66 2.50
N ALA A 181 -19.73 -17.99 3.68
CA ALA A 181 -19.57 -19.37 4.10
C ALA A 181 -20.91 -19.99 4.53
N GLU A 182 -21.74 -19.25 5.26
CA GLU A 182 -23.06 -19.70 5.70
C GLU A 182 -24.00 -20.00 4.53
N MET A 183 -23.93 -19.20 3.48
CA MET A 183 -24.69 -19.44 2.24
C MET A 183 -24.07 -20.49 1.33
N GLY A 184 -22.91 -21.07 1.67
CA GLY A 184 -22.20 -22.06 0.85
C GLY A 184 -21.64 -21.49 -0.45
N LEU A 185 -21.45 -20.18 -0.54
CA LEU A 185 -20.89 -19.49 -1.72
C LEU A 185 -19.37 -19.62 -1.79
N VAL A 186 -18.73 -19.77 -0.63
CA VAL A 186 -17.28 -19.96 -0.45
C VAL A 186 -17.08 -21.12 0.54
N GLN A 187 -16.11 -21.99 0.34
CA GLN A 187 -15.86 -23.12 1.24
C GLN A 187 -15.41 -22.69 2.63
N GLU A 188 -14.49 -21.70 2.67
CA GLU A 188 -13.96 -21.12 3.90
C GLU A 188 -13.98 -19.58 3.78
N ALA A 189 -14.73 -18.92 4.62
CA ALA A 189 -14.71 -17.47 4.72
C ALA A 189 -14.67 -17.02 6.18
N GLY A 190 -13.82 -16.04 6.49
CA GLY A 190 -13.72 -15.49 7.84
C GLY A 190 -13.02 -14.16 7.87
N ALA A 191 -13.41 -13.31 8.81
CA ALA A 191 -12.79 -12.03 9.10
C ALA A 191 -12.54 -11.93 10.61
N GLU A 192 -11.26 -11.77 10.96
CA GLU A 192 -10.83 -11.60 12.35
C GLU A 192 -10.48 -10.13 12.61
N VAL A 193 -10.87 -9.61 13.76
CA VAL A 193 -10.61 -8.24 14.17
C VAL A 193 -9.81 -8.23 15.47
N ARG A 194 -8.70 -7.48 15.46
CA ARG A 194 -7.90 -7.22 16.66
C ARG A 194 -7.65 -5.74 16.83
N VAL A 195 -7.49 -5.32 18.07
CA VAL A 195 -7.18 -3.94 18.45
C VAL A 195 -5.85 -3.85 19.17
N HIS A 196 -5.19 -2.69 19.05
CA HIS A 196 -3.92 -2.41 19.73
C HIS A 196 -3.89 -0.98 20.30
N GLY A 197 -3.07 -0.74 21.32
CA GLY A 197 -3.04 0.51 22.06
C GLY A 197 -2.37 1.70 21.35
N THR A 198 -1.82 1.50 20.14
CA THR A 198 -1.18 2.59 19.38
C THR A 198 -2.14 3.18 18.36
N VAL A 199 -2.10 4.50 18.17
CA VAL A 199 -2.86 5.16 17.09
C VAL A 199 -2.11 4.96 15.78
N PRO A 200 -2.74 4.41 14.73
CA PRO A 200 -2.09 4.23 13.43
C PRO A 200 -1.94 5.58 12.73
N LEU A 201 -0.71 5.91 12.31
CA LEU A 201 -0.41 7.10 11.50
C LEU A 201 -0.44 6.81 9.99
N PHE A 202 -0.74 5.60 9.62
CA PHE A 202 -0.81 5.12 8.25
C PHE A 202 -1.90 4.07 8.11
N LYS A 203 -2.26 3.80 6.88
CA LYS A 203 -3.04 2.63 6.50
C LYS A 203 -2.20 1.69 5.64
N LEU A 204 -2.40 0.40 5.87
CA LEU A 204 -1.70 -0.68 5.22
C LEU A 204 -2.73 -1.71 4.76
N TYR A 205 -2.61 -2.15 3.51
CA TYR A 205 -3.30 -3.29 2.97
C TYR A 205 -2.26 -4.26 2.43
N ILE A 206 -2.34 -5.52 2.80
CA ILE A 206 -1.53 -6.60 2.24
C ILE A 206 -2.50 -7.54 1.55
N VAL A 207 -2.39 -7.65 0.24
CA VAL A 207 -3.31 -8.40 -0.61
C VAL A 207 -2.60 -9.65 -1.09
N ASN A 208 -3.16 -10.81 -0.80
CA ASN A 208 -2.65 -12.14 -1.13
C ASN A 208 -1.17 -12.38 -0.77
N GLY A 209 -0.66 -11.58 0.15
CA GLY A 209 0.71 -11.67 0.66
C GLY A 209 1.81 -11.21 -0.30
N ASP A 210 1.49 -10.72 -1.49
CA ASP A 210 2.42 -10.31 -2.53
C ASP A 210 2.23 -8.86 -3.03
N GLU A 211 1.12 -8.21 -2.71
CA GLU A 211 0.87 -6.80 -2.98
C GLU A 211 0.67 -6.03 -1.68
N VAL A 212 1.25 -4.84 -1.58
CA VAL A 212 1.10 -3.94 -0.44
C VAL A 212 0.67 -2.56 -0.93
N PHE A 213 -0.36 -2.01 -0.28
CA PHE A 213 -0.74 -0.61 -0.40
C PHE A 213 -0.54 0.07 0.94
N PHE A 214 0.25 1.14 0.93
CA PHE A 214 0.63 1.88 2.13
C PHE A 214 0.36 3.36 1.93
N GLY A 215 -0.17 4.05 2.94
CA GLY A 215 -0.39 5.49 2.87
C GLY A 215 -0.43 6.15 4.23
N PHE A 216 0.26 7.28 4.39
CA PHE A 216 0.22 8.08 5.60
C PHE A 216 -1.14 8.78 5.74
N TYR A 217 -1.60 8.92 6.97
CA TYR A 217 -2.75 9.78 7.28
C TYR A 217 -2.28 11.23 7.45
N PRO A 218 -2.68 12.16 6.58
CA PRO A 218 -2.50 13.57 6.85
C PRO A 218 -3.28 13.97 8.11
N VAL A 219 -2.63 14.72 9.00
CA VAL A 219 -3.30 15.31 10.16
C VAL A 219 -3.85 16.68 9.75
N ARG A 220 -5.12 16.91 9.99
CA ARG A 220 -5.80 18.16 9.67
C ARG A 220 -6.58 18.69 10.87
N SER A 221 -6.57 20.01 11.03
CA SER A 221 -7.48 20.68 11.95
C SER A 221 -8.83 20.90 11.28
N HIS A 222 -9.90 20.47 11.91
CA HIS A 222 -11.25 20.81 11.48
C HIS A 222 -12.23 20.83 12.68
N LYS A 223 -13.44 21.30 12.41
CA LYS A 223 -14.51 21.30 13.39
C LYS A 223 -15.49 20.18 13.07
N VAL A 224 -15.85 19.41 14.08
CA VAL A 224 -16.89 18.38 14.00
C VAL A 224 -18.01 18.70 14.97
N THR A 225 -19.23 18.36 14.59
CA THR A 225 -20.37 18.44 15.52
C THR A 225 -20.57 17.07 16.15
N ILE A 226 -20.48 17.01 17.48
CA ILE A 226 -20.70 15.79 18.26
C ILE A 226 -21.80 16.11 19.27
N LYS A 227 -22.88 15.36 19.24
CA LYS A 227 -24.07 15.53 20.11
C LYS A 227 -24.61 16.96 20.13
N GLY A 228 -24.49 17.69 19.01
CA GLY A 228 -24.97 19.06 18.85
C GLY A 228 -23.96 20.16 19.22
N GLU A 229 -22.80 19.80 19.74
CA GLU A 229 -21.73 20.74 20.11
C GLU A 229 -20.60 20.72 19.06
N ALA A 230 -20.01 21.89 18.80
CA ALA A 230 -18.91 22.05 17.85
C ALA A 230 -17.58 21.86 18.57
N HIS A 231 -16.82 20.85 18.15
CA HIS A 231 -15.49 20.52 18.68
C HIS A 231 -14.42 20.80 17.63
N ALA A 232 -13.37 21.51 18.00
CA ALA A 232 -12.17 21.71 17.18
C ALA A 232 -11.18 20.60 17.49
N MET A 233 -10.73 19.86 16.45
CA MET A 233 -9.85 18.70 16.61
C MET A 233 -8.76 18.64 15.54
N TYR A 234 -7.64 18.04 15.90
CA TYR A 234 -6.70 17.45 14.92
C TYR A 234 -7.12 16.01 14.67
N ASP A 235 -7.36 15.68 13.40
CA ASP A 235 -7.88 14.37 13.01
C ASP A 235 -7.04 13.74 11.88
N LEU A 236 -7.13 12.43 11.79
CA LEU A 236 -6.46 11.59 10.78
C LEU A 236 -7.35 11.46 9.53
N MET A 237 -6.91 12.06 8.43
CA MET A 237 -7.72 12.15 7.21
C MET A 237 -7.51 10.92 6.30
N GLY A 238 -8.25 9.86 6.56
CA GLY A 238 -8.14 8.61 5.80
C GLY A 238 -8.45 8.74 4.31
N LYS A 239 -9.37 9.63 3.92
CA LYS A 239 -9.74 9.86 2.51
C LYS A 239 -8.67 10.59 1.72
N ASP A 240 -7.83 11.38 2.41
CA ASP A 240 -6.75 12.16 1.79
C ASP A 240 -5.42 11.39 1.71
N ALA A 241 -5.38 10.16 2.23
CA ALA A 241 -4.17 9.35 2.20
C ALA A 241 -3.90 8.84 0.78
N VAL A 242 -2.79 9.28 0.21
CA VAL A 242 -2.27 8.75 -1.06
C VAL A 242 -1.65 7.38 -0.80
N LEU A 243 -2.01 6.38 -1.62
CA LEU A 243 -1.48 5.03 -1.48
C LEU A 243 -0.26 4.82 -2.38
N PHE A 244 0.81 4.33 -1.80
CA PHE A 244 1.96 3.76 -2.49
C PHE A 244 1.72 2.27 -2.69
N HIS A 245 2.07 1.76 -3.86
CA HIS A 245 1.86 0.37 -4.22
C HIS A 245 3.20 -0.33 -4.45
N HIS A 246 3.40 -1.45 -3.76
CA HIS A 246 4.56 -2.32 -3.88
C HIS A 246 4.12 -3.75 -4.18
N THR A 247 4.85 -4.44 -5.06
CA THR A 247 4.57 -5.82 -5.45
C THR A 247 5.80 -6.70 -5.24
N MET A 248 5.58 -7.92 -4.80
CA MET A 248 6.63 -8.92 -4.67
C MET A 248 6.72 -9.78 -5.93
N HIS A 249 7.93 -9.97 -6.44
CA HIS A 249 8.21 -10.90 -7.53
C HIS A 249 9.13 -12.02 -7.03
N ALA A 250 8.81 -13.28 -7.35
CA ALA A 250 9.39 -14.48 -6.72
C ALA A 250 10.92 -14.60 -6.76
N ALA A 251 11.60 -13.97 -7.70
CA ALA A 251 13.06 -14.03 -7.86
C ALA A 251 13.76 -12.68 -7.64
N ASP A 252 13.08 -11.72 -6.99
CA ASP A 252 13.51 -10.34 -6.97
C ASP A 252 14.00 -9.91 -5.58
N THR A 253 15.14 -9.20 -5.53
CA THR A 253 15.69 -8.53 -4.35
C THR A 253 15.43 -7.02 -4.38
N SER A 254 14.47 -6.57 -5.18
CA SER A 254 14.10 -5.16 -5.33
C SER A 254 13.62 -4.55 -4.01
N THR A 255 13.64 -3.23 -3.95
CA THR A 255 13.08 -2.47 -2.82
C THR A 255 11.59 -2.80 -2.63
N ASP A 256 10.84 -3.02 -3.71
CA ASP A 256 9.42 -3.39 -3.63
C ASP A 256 9.22 -4.73 -2.93
N THR A 257 9.98 -5.77 -3.33
CA THR A 257 9.95 -7.08 -2.68
C THR A 257 10.37 -7.00 -1.20
N GLN A 258 11.40 -6.21 -0.88
CA GLN A 258 11.82 -6.01 0.51
C GLN A 258 10.74 -5.30 1.32
N TYR A 259 10.08 -4.28 0.73
CA TYR A 259 8.99 -3.57 1.38
C TYR A 259 7.82 -4.50 1.71
N VAL A 260 7.38 -5.32 0.77
CA VAL A 260 6.30 -6.30 0.99
C VAL A 260 6.65 -7.25 2.12
N LYS A 261 7.88 -7.80 2.14
CA LYS A 261 8.34 -8.69 3.22
C LYS A 261 8.34 -8.00 4.58
N GLN A 262 8.81 -6.75 4.66
CA GLN A 262 8.84 -6.00 5.91
C GLN A 262 7.43 -5.61 6.39
N ALA A 263 6.54 -5.22 5.49
CA ALA A 263 5.15 -4.92 5.82
C ALA A 263 4.42 -6.14 6.40
N LYS A 264 4.63 -7.33 5.81
CA LYS A 264 4.09 -8.60 6.35
C LYS A 264 4.67 -8.91 7.72
N ALA A 265 5.99 -8.85 7.86
CA ALA A 265 6.66 -9.14 9.14
C ALA A 265 6.18 -8.18 10.24
N TRP A 266 6.01 -6.89 9.93
CA TRP A 266 5.46 -5.91 10.85
C TRP A 266 4.01 -6.25 11.24
N PHE A 267 3.14 -6.52 10.26
CA PHE A 267 1.75 -6.85 10.53
C PHE A 267 1.63 -8.11 11.40
N ASP A 268 2.34 -9.19 11.06
CA ASP A 268 2.33 -10.44 11.80
C ASP A 268 2.88 -10.25 13.21
N SER A 269 3.91 -9.44 13.40
CA SER A 269 4.45 -9.13 14.73
C SER A 269 3.42 -8.42 15.60
N MET A 270 2.72 -7.39 15.07
CA MET A 270 1.65 -6.70 15.79
C MET A 270 0.50 -7.64 16.12
N TRP A 271 0.08 -8.44 15.15
CA TRP A 271 -1.02 -9.38 15.28
C TRP A 271 -0.78 -10.45 16.35
N GLN A 272 0.44 -10.96 16.43
CA GLN A 272 0.80 -12.07 17.33
C GLN A 272 1.19 -11.63 18.74
N THR A 273 1.53 -10.36 18.95
CA THR A 273 2.10 -9.90 20.23
C THR A 273 1.20 -8.93 20.98
N VAL A 274 0.99 -7.72 20.43
CA VAL A 274 0.35 -6.61 21.16
C VAL A 274 -1.13 -6.44 20.82
N ALA A 275 -1.58 -7.04 19.73
CA ALA A 275 -2.99 -6.97 19.34
C ALA A 275 -3.81 -8.00 20.13
N ARG A 276 -5.00 -7.61 20.53
CA ARG A 276 -5.97 -8.46 21.24
C ARG A 276 -7.26 -8.57 20.44
N GLU A 277 -7.92 -9.69 20.55
CA GLU A 277 -9.25 -9.90 19.98
C GLU A 277 -10.26 -8.92 20.58
N THR A 278 -11.22 -8.52 19.76
CA THR A 278 -12.29 -7.63 20.17
C THR A 278 -13.56 -7.95 19.40
N GLU A 279 -14.69 -7.85 20.08
CA GLU A 279 -15.99 -7.77 19.46
C GLU A 279 -16.33 -6.28 19.31
N LEU A 280 -16.46 -5.79 18.05
CA LEU A 280 -16.79 -4.40 17.75
C LEU A 280 -18.29 -4.20 17.62
#